data_68bc14826b26c39cc9e970ca01814b49
#
_entry.id   68bc14826b26c39cc9e970ca01814b49
#
_cell.length_a   1.000
_cell.length_b   1.000
_cell.length_c   1.000
_cell.angle_alpha   90.00
_cell.angle_beta   90.00
_cell.angle_gamma   90.00
#
_symmetry.space_group_name_H-M   'P 1'
#
loop_
_entity.id
_entity.type
_entity.pdbx_description
1 polymer ?
#
loop_
_entity_poly.entity_id
_entity_poly.type
_entity_poly.pdbx_seq_one_letter_code
_entity_poly.pdbx_strand_id
1 'polypeptide(L)'
;MNKQQATFDDFFSECYLKYKEYIKNYIAIRICHPHEAEDLAQDVFVRLWEHRAFVNKDTVWSLLFTIARNIVTDKIRRYYKQE
;
A
#
# COMPACT_ATOMS: atom_id res chain seq x y z
N MET A 1 18.00 -4.36 23.35
CA MET A 1 17.02 -4.22 22.25
C MET A 1 16.34 -2.88 22.33
N ASN A 2 16.25 -2.20 21.23
CA ASN A 2 15.67 -0.87 21.19
C ASN A 2 14.16 -0.96 21.04
N LYS A 3 13.43 -0.57 22.08
CA LYS A 3 11.97 -0.66 22.08
C LYS A 3 11.32 0.24 21.04
N GLN A 4 11.95 1.37 20.72
CA GLN A 4 11.36 2.30 19.76
C GLN A 4 11.39 1.77 18.34
N GLN A 5 12.47 1.11 17.95
CA GLN A 5 12.53 0.46 16.66
C GLN A 5 11.55 -0.69 16.57
N ALA A 6 11.49 -1.50 17.61
CA ALA A 6 10.56 -2.62 17.66
C ALA A 6 9.12 -2.12 17.55
N THR A 7 8.82 -0.98 18.15
CA THR A 7 7.48 -0.42 18.14
C THR A 7 7.01 -0.09 16.71
N PHE A 8 7.86 0.51 15.89
CA PHE A 8 7.43 0.80 14.51
C PHE A 8 7.33 -0.47 13.69
N ASP A 9 8.30 -1.38 13.85
CA ASP A 9 8.26 -2.66 13.11
C ASP A 9 6.99 -3.43 13.45
N ASP A 10 6.62 -3.47 14.73
CA ASP A 10 5.40 -4.13 15.16
C ASP A 10 4.17 -3.47 14.55
N PHE A 11 4.13 -2.15 14.57
CA PHE A 11 3.02 -1.40 14.00
C PHE A 11 2.89 -1.67 12.50
N PHE A 12 4.02 -1.65 11.79
CA PHE A 12 4.02 -1.92 10.36
C PHE A 12 3.52 -3.33 10.05
N SER A 13 4.00 -4.31 10.81
CA SER A 13 3.57 -5.70 10.63
C SER A 13 2.08 -5.85 10.85
N GLU A 14 1.55 -5.20 11.88
CA GLU A 14 0.11 -5.23 12.14
C GLU A 14 -0.68 -4.60 11.01
N CYS A 15 -0.21 -3.47 10.49
CA CYS A 15 -0.86 -2.81 9.36
C CYS A 15 -0.86 -3.72 8.13
N TYR A 16 0.27 -4.34 7.87
CA TYR A 16 0.38 -5.23 6.71
C TYR A 16 -0.63 -6.37 6.83
N LEU A 17 -0.62 -7.06 7.96
CA LEU A 17 -1.52 -8.20 8.14
C LEU A 17 -2.99 -7.79 8.12
N LYS A 18 -3.29 -6.61 8.66
CA LYS A 18 -4.66 -6.15 8.76
C LYS A 18 -5.21 -5.66 7.43
N TYR A 19 -4.40 -4.98 6.64
CA TYR A 19 -4.90 -4.26 5.47
C TYR A 19 -4.49 -4.86 4.15
N LYS A 20 -3.62 -5.87 4.10
CA LYS A 20 -3.11 -6.37 2.83
C LYS A 20 -4.22 -6.91 1.92
N GLU A 21 -5.19 -7.60 2.47
CA GLU A 21 -6.29 -8.13 1.66
C GLU A 21 -7.20 -7.01 1.17
N TYR A 22 -7.45 -6.02 2.01
CA TYR A 22 -8.22 -4.86 1.60
C TYR A 22 -7.55 -4.13 0.44
N ILE A 23 -6.26 -3.89 0.57
CA ILE A 23 -5.52 -3.15 -0.45
C ILE A 23 -5.46 -3.97 -1.74
N LYS A 24 -5.18 -5.26 -1.62
CA LYS A 24 -5.15 -6.13 -2.80
C LYS A 24 -6.49 -6.13 -3.53
N ASN A 25 -7.58 -6.28 -2.78
CA ASN A 25 -8.91 -6.33 -3.38
C ASN A 25 -9.29 -4.98 -4.00
N TYR A 26 -8.94 -3.89 -3.32
CA TYR A 26 -9.16 -2.55 -3.87
C TYR A 26 -8.50 -2.40 -5.23
N ILE A 27 -7.26 -2.86 -5.35
CA ILE A 27 -6.52 -2.76 -6.60
C ILE A 27 -7.09 -3.71 -7.65
N ALA A 28 -7.37 -4.96 -7.26
CA ALA A 28 -7.81 -5.99 -8.19
C ALA A 28 -9.11 -5.62 -8.90
N ILE A 29 -10.00 -4.93 -8.20
CA ILE A 29 -11.28 -4.52 -8.78
C ILE A 29 -11.09 -3.44 -9.85
N ARG A 30 -10.03 -2.66 -9.74
CA ARG A 30 -9.86 -1.44 -10.52
C ARG A 30 -8.88 -1.53 -11.68
N ILE A 31 -8.12 -2.62 -11.79
CA ILE A 31 -7.14 -2.75 -12.87
C ILE A 31 -7.56 -3.84 -13.84
N CYS A 32 -7.01 -3.78 -15.05
CA CYS A 32 -7.35 -4.73 -16.10
C CYS A 32 -6.77 -6.13 -15.88
N HIS A 33 -5.73 -6.21 -15.09
CA HIS A 33 -5.03 -7.47 -14.84
C HIS A 33 -5.01 -7.76 -13.34
N PRO A 34 -6.09 -8.35 -12.81
CA PRO A 34 -6.19 -8.57 -11.36
C PRO A 34 -5.07 -9.43 -10.77
N HIS A 35 -4.44 -10.27 -11.58
CA HIS A 35 -3.34 -11.10 -11.10
C HIS A 35 -2.11 -10.27 -10.71
N GLU A 36 -2.04 -9.00 -11.15
CA GLU A 36 -0.97 -8.09 -10.75
C GLU A 36 -1.26 -7.40 -9.43
N ALA A 37 -2.47 -7.56 -8.90
CA ALA A 37 -2.89 -6.81 -7.71
C ALA A 37 -2.02 -7.11 -6.50
N GLU A 38 -1.57 -8.35 -6.35
CA GLU A 38 -0.74 -8.71 -5.21
C GLU A 38 0.60 -7.97 -5.23
N ASP A 39 1.23 -7.92 -6.40
CA ASP A 39 2.49 -7.19 -6.55
C ASP A 39 2.31 -5.71 -6.29
N LEU A 40 1.21 -5.15 -6.81
CA LEU A 40 0.93 -3.73 -6.61
C LEU A 40 0.60 -3.43 -5.15
N ALA A 41 -0.08 -4.34 -4.48
CA ALA A 41 -0.35 -4.17 -3.05
C ALA A 41 0.93 -4.17 -2.25
N GLN A 42 1.89 -5.02 -2.61
CA GLN A 42 3.19 -4.99 -1.94
C GLN A 42 3.90 -3.66 -2.16
N ASP A 43 3.78 -3.10 -3.37
CA ASP A 43 4.36 -1.78 -3.63
C ASP A 43 3.76 -0.71 -2.72
N VAL A 44 2.46 -0.81 -2.43
CA VAL A 44 1.83 0.13 -1.49
C VAL A 44 2.54 0.08 -0.14
N PHE A 45 2.78 -1.11 0.37
CA PHE A 45 3.41 -1.25 1.69
C PHE A 45 4.90 -0.90 1.66
N VAL A 46 5.58 -1.13 0.55
CA VAL A 46 6.96 -0.65 0.40
C VAL A 46 7.00 0.88 0.49
N ARG A 47 6.08 1.55 -0.19
CA ARG A 47 6.02 3.02 -0.12
C ARG A 47 5.68 3.50 1.28
N LEU A 48 4.79 2.80 1.98
CA LEU A 48 4.52 3.13 3.37
C LEU A 48 5.79 3.03 4.21
N TRP A 49 6.55 1.98 4.03
CA TRP A 49 7.80 1.79 4.74
C TRP A 49 8.79 2.91 4.43
N GLU A 50 8.89 3.29 3.16
CA GLU A 50 9.81 4.35 2.74
C GLU A 50 9.46 5.69 3.39
N HIS A 51 8.19 5.91 3.68
CA HIS A 51 7.72 7.14 4.31
C HIS A 51 7.49 6.99 5.80
N ARG A 52 8.05 5.98 6.41
CA ARG A 52 7.75 5.64 7.81
C ARG A 52 8.02 6.78 8.80
N ALA A 53 8.96 7.66 8.49
CA ALA A 53 9.27 8.78 9.36
C ALA A 53 8.11 9.77 9.46
N PHE A 54 7.23 9.78 8.47
CA PHE A 54 6.11 10.71 8.39
C PHE A 54 4.78 10.04 8.67
N VAL A 55 4.77 8.76 9.02
CA VAL A 55 3.53 8.03 9.23
C VAL A 55 2.91 8.41 10.57
N ASN A 56 1.64 8.78 10.53
CA ASN A 56 0.85 9.01 11.73
C ASN A 56 -0.03 7.77 11.93
N LYS A 57 0.13 7.12 13.07
CA LYS A 57 -0.59 5.88 13.36
C LYS A 57 -2.10 6.04 13.31
N ASP A 58 -2.59 7.23 13.64
CA ASP A 58 -4.02 7.48 13.66
C ASP A 58 -4.61 7.64 12.26
N THR A 59 -3.78 7.99 11.27
CA THR A 59 -4.24 8.25 9.91
C THR A 59 -3.60 7.34 8.88
N VAL A 60 -2.93 6.29 9.30
CA VAL A 60 -2.22 5.40 8.38
C VAL A 60 -3.18 4.78 7.36
N TRP A 61 -4.40 4.51 7.75
CA TRP A 61 -5.41 3.96 6.87
C TRP A 61 -5.64 4.87 5.65
N SER A 62 -5.81 6.16 5.90
CA SER A 62 -5.99 7.13 4.83
C SER A 62 -4.77 7.20 3.92
N LEU A 63 -3.59 7.14 4.51
CA LEU A 63 -2.35 7.15 3.75
C LEU A 63 -2.24 5.92 2.85
N LEU A 64 -2.56 4.75 3.37
CA LEU A 64 -2.52 3.52 2.59
C LEU A 64 -3.44 3.61 1.37
N PHE A 65 -4.65 4.11 1.56
CA PHE A 65 -5.58 4.23 0.45
C PHE A 65 -5.16 5.29 -0.54
N THR A 66 -4.55 6.36 -0.08
CA THR A 66 -4.01 7.37 -0.98
C THR A 66 -2.90 6.79 -1.85
N ILE A 67 -1.99 6.03 -1.25
CA ILE A 67 -0.91 5.38 -1.99
C ILE A 67 -1.50 4.38 -3.00
N ALA A 68 -2.44 3.56 -2.54
CA ALA A 68 -3.06 2.56 -3.41
C ALA A 68 -3.77 3.21 -4.60
N ARG A 69 -4.50 4.29 -4.35
CA ARG A 69 -5.21 5.00 -5.40
C ARG A 69 -4.23 5.57 -6.42
N ASN A 70 -3.12 6.11 -5.96
CA ASN A 70 -2.10 6.65 -6.86
C ASN A 70 -1.49 5.57 -7.73
N ILE A 71 -1.22 4.41 -7.14
CA ILE A 71 -0.67 3.28 -7.89
C ILE A 71 -1.66 2.81 -8.95
N VAL A 72 -2.94 2.69 -8.58
CA VAL A 72 -3.98 2.29 -9.52
C VAL A 72 -4.10 3.32 -10.66
N THR A 73 -4.13 4.59 -10.33
CA THR A 73 -4.24 5.66 -11.32
C THR A 73 -3.07 5.61 -12.30
N ASP A 74 -1.86 5.42 -11.79
CA ASP A 74 -0.68 5.29 -12.65
C ASP A 74 -0.79 4.09 -13.58
N LYS A 75 -1.24 2.96 -13.04
CA LYS A 75 -1.35 1.73 -13.82
C LYS A 75 -2.36 1.91 -14.95
N ILE A 76 -3.52 2.48 -14.64
CA ILE A 76 -4.57 2.72 -15.63
C ILE A 76 -4.06 3.69 -16.69
N ARG A 77 -3.39 4.75 -16.26
CA ARG A 77 -2.87 5.76 -17.16
C ARG A 77 -1.87 5.18 -18.14
N ARG A 78 -0.98 4.32 -17.67
CA ARG A 78 -0.01 3.66 -18.52
C ARG A 78 -0.68 2.72 -19.51
N TYR A 79 -1.70 2.01 -19.05
CA TYR A 79 -2.42 1.07 -19.90
C TYR A 79 -3.05 1.79 -21.09
N TYR A 80 -3.76 2.88 -20.82
CA TYR A 80 -4.41 3.63 -21.88
C TYR A 80 -3.42 4.36 -22.78
N LYS A 81 -2.30 4.75 -22.23
CA LYS A 81 -1.31 5.49 -22.98
C LYS A 81 -0.61 4.63 -24.03
N GLN A 82 -0.60 3.34 -23.82
CA GLN A 82 0.04 2.41 -24.75
C GLN A 82 -0.80 2.15 -26.00
N GLU A 83 -2.04 2.53 -25.96
CA GLU A 83 -2.86 2.45 -27.14
C GLU A 83 -2.53 3.59 -28.08
#